data_06bdc36cb334d67021b1ab18a99323fe
#
_entry.id   06bdc36cb334d67021b1ab18a99323fe
#
_cell.length_a   1.000
_cell.length_b   1.000
_cell.length_c   1.000
_cell.angle_alpha   90.00
_cell.angle_beta   90.00
_cell.angle_gamma   90.00
#
_symmetry.space_group_name_H-M   'P 1'
#
loop_
_entity.id
_entity.type
_entity.pdbx_description
1 polymer ?
#
loop_
_entity_poly.entity_id
_entity_poly.type
_entity_poly.pdbx_seq_one_letter_code
_entity_poly.pdbx_strand_id
1 'polypeptide(L)'
;VVTGFVAAFSYSIRATAFFPIIAYMIWRCILLIRRNSDVKHLLATVLLVLSSAVFITVFSNVSAQYNPDKSGNFPVIHWVKVGTTGDGQINGHDLDVLDKVKGKDAKAAYEKNLMKKEFAKRGTAGNVKFLLKKTGVTWSKAESDYRKRMMPFENNTRIIGAFLLGDKDYLVTTYLYAYRLLLFIMALAGGVVFFIKKADGTAQTIVYSIFGGYLFYTFWEGKPCYSFPFLILIEMMALPAVLALGERSSEKKAFDLRCAVPVCLLCIIVACGLQNYKVNRSGVIYQQSINAYTGNKERHTIDTGSTLTQEFSPRYGFNHISLRVFGLDRKSAGAYQFRILSGDQVVVENPDFSVNDHSLGLHFDEIVPEKGQKFTIEVTNEDGDTSGVWMTSYTRSFRLYRGRTTINGDRVNGNLNIIVDKVK
;
A
#
# COMPACT_ATOMS: atom_id res chain seq x y z
N VAL A 1 17.62 -1.59 32.31
CA VAL A 1 16.69 -0.49 32.64
C VAL A 1 16.55 0.45 31.44
N VAL A 2 17.62 1.11 30.97
CA VAL A 2 17.57 2.06 29.84
C VAL A 2 16.94 1.40 28.60
N THR A 3 17.35 0.19 28.23
CA THR A 3 16.77 -0.57 27.12
C THR A 3 15.26 -0.78 27.26
N GLY A 4 14.78 -1.01 28.49
CA GLY A 4 13.36 -1.16 28.76
C GLY A 4 12.58 0.13 28.54
N PHE A 5 13.10 1.29 28.93
CA PHE A 5 12.50 2.58 28.66
C PHE A 5 12.46 2.90 27.15
N VAL A 6 13.57 2.67 26.43
CA VAL A 6 13.64 2.87 24.98
C VAL A 6 12.65 1.94 24.25
N ALA A 7 12.56 0.70 24.66
CA ALA A 7 11.62 -0.27 24.11
C ALA A 7 10.16 0.15 24.33
N ALA A 8 9.82 0.60 25.53
CA ALA A 8 8.50 1.05 25.88
C ALA A 8 8.13 2.38 25.17
N PHE A 9 9.07 3.29 25.04
CA PHE A 9 8.88 4.50 24.21
C PHE A 9 8.63 4.14 22.76
N SER A 10 9.41 3.23 22.19
CA SER A 10 9.20 2.74 20.83
C SER A 10 7.83 2.07 20.66
N TYR A 11 7.38 1.31 21.66
CA TYR A 11 6.03 0.74 21.71
C TYR A 11 4.94 1.84 21.69
N SER A 12 5.14 2.93 22.41
CA SER A 12 4.20 4.04 22.46
C SER A 12 4.07 4.77 21.12
N ILE A 13 5.14 4.79 20.32
CA ILE A 13 5.11 5.30 18.94
C ILE A 13 4.47 4.28 18.01
N ARG A 14 4.90 3.01 18.12
CA ARG A 14 4.40 1.93 17.29
C ARG A 14 4.54 0.58 17.99
N ALA A 15 3.42 -0.04 18.31
CA ALA A 15 3.38 -1.30 19.06
C ALA A 15 4.26 -2.41 18.46
N THR A 16 4.41 -2.44 17.13
CA THR A 16 5.22 -3.45 16.44
C THR A 16 6.74 -3.29 16.65
N ALA A 17 7.22 -2.14 17.10
CA ALA A 17 8.61 -1.96 17.49
C ALA A 17 8.99 -2.76 18.74
N PHE A 18 8.00 -3.32 19.46
CA PHE A 18 8.22 -4.16 20.62
C PHE A 18 8.49 -5.65 20.30
N PHE A 19 8.34 -6.08 19.05
CA PHE A 19 8.58 -7.48 18.64
C PHE A 19 9.96 -8.01 19.00
N PRO A 20 11.07 -7.28 18.81
CA PRO A 20 12.40 -7.76 19.23
C PRO A 20 12.50 -8.04 20.74
N ILE A 21 11.79 -7.27 21.56
CA ILE A 21 11.75 -7.47 23.01
C ILE A 21 10.98 -8.75 23.35
N ILE A 22 9.81 -8.94 22.73
CA ILE A 22 9.02 -10.17 22.90
C ILE A 22 9.83 -11.38 22.46
N ALA A 23 10.50 -11.30 21.31
CA ALA A 23 11.35 -12.35 20.79
C ALA A 23 12.52 -12.68 21.72
N TYR A 24 13.19 -11.66 22.25
CA TYR A 24 14.24 -11.82 23.26
C TYR A 24 13.69 -12.52 24.54
N MET A 25 12.52 -12.10 25.01
CA MET A 25 11.88 -12.73 26.17
C MET A 25 11.56 -14.21 25.90
N ILE A 26 10.99 -14.54 24.74
CA ILE A 26 10.72 -15.93 24.35
C ILE A 26 12.02 -16.75 24.36
N TRP A 27 13.07 -16.23 23.73
CA TRP A 27 14.36 -16.90 23.73
C TRP A 27 14.91 -17.11 25.15
N ARG A 28 14.82 -16.10 26.03
CA ARG A 28 15.24 -16.24 27.43
C ARG A 28 14.42 -17.28 28.18
N CYS A 29 13.11 -17.37 27.95
CA CYS A 29 12.25 -18.41 28.53
C CYS A 29 12.69 -19.82 28.06
N ILE A 30 13.03 -19.97 26.77
CA ILE A 30 13.54 -21.26 26.24
C ILE A 30 14.83 -21.66 26.94
N LEU A 31 15.78 -20.72 27.16
CA LEU A 31 17.00 -20.99 27.88
C LEU A 31 16.75 -21.38 29.34
N LEU A 32 15.80 -20.74 30.00
CA LEU A 32 15.42 -21.06 31.37
C LEU A 32 14.85 -22.50 31.46
N ILE A 33 13.95 -22.87 30.56
CA ILE A 33 13.38 -24.21 30.47
C ILE A 33 14.48 -25.26 30.25
N ARG A 34 15.46 -24.93 29.41
CA ARG A 34 16.63 -25.81 29.14
C ARG A 34 17.67 -25.82 30.27
N ARG A 35 17.42 -25.15 31.38
CA ARG A 35 18.33 -24.96 32.52
C ARG A 35 19.72 -24.42 32.15
N ASN A 36 19.77 -23.65 31.08
CA ASN A 36 20.98 -23.02 30.54
C ASN A 36 20.93 -21.50 30.68
N SER A 37 20.39 -21.01 31.80
CA SER A 37 20.22 -19.58 32.07
C SER A 37 21.04 -19.15 33.27
N ASP A 38 21.90 -18.14 33.11
CA ASP A 38 22.60 -17.47 34.19
C ASP A 38 21.66 -16.54 34.96
N VAL A 39 21.78 -16.47 36.28
CA VAL A 39 20.99 -15.60 37.17
C VAL A 39 21.09 -14.12 36.77
N LYS A 40 22.29 -13.67 36.35
CA LYS A 40 22.48 -12.28 35.87
C LYS A 40 21.60 -11.94 34.69
N HIS A 41 21.47 -12.87 33.75
CA HIS A 41 20.61 -12.67 32.59
C HIS A 41 19.10 -12.70 32.94
N LEU A 42 18.72 -13.53 33.91
CA LEU A 42 17.35 -13.55 34.41
C LEU A 42 17.00 -12.19 35.07
N LEU A 43 17.90 -11.69 35.94
CA LEU A 43 17.74 -10.38 36.57
C LEU A 43 17.64 -9.26 35.52
N ALA A 44 18.50 -9.27 34.50
CA ALA A 44 18.47 -8.30 33.40
C ALA A 44 17.12 -8.34 32.64
N THR A 45 16.57 -9.53 32.41
CA THR A 45 15.27 -9.70 31.75
C THR A 45 14.15 -9.17 32.61
N VAL A 46 14.16 -9.44 33.91
CA VAL A 46 13.18 -8.91 34.87
C VAL A 46 13.24 -7.38 34.90
N LEU A 47 14.43 -6.79 35.00
CA LEU A 47 14.62 -5.34 34.99
C LEU A 47 14.16 -4.70 33.66
N LEU A 48 14.36 -5.38 32.54
CA LEU A 48 13.85 -4.95 31.24
C LEU A 48 12.31 -4.86 31.25
N VAL A 49 11.66 -5.93 31.70
CA VAL A 49 10.18 -6.00 31.76
C VAL A 49 9.63 -4.96 32.72
N LEU A 50 10.16 -4.85 33.93
CA LEU A 50 9.70 -3.91 34.93
C LEU A 50 9.85 -2.45 34.47
N SER A 51 11.01 -2.09 33.93
CA SER A 51 11.24 -0.74 33.42
C SER A 51 10.32 -0.39 32.23
N SER A 52 10.05 -1.36 31.35
CA SER A 52 9.08 -1.18 30.25
C SER A 52 7.65 -1.00 30.80
N ALA A 53 7.24 -1.81 31.76
CA ALA A 53 5.90 -1.73 32.36
C ALA A 53 5.69 -0.40 33.08
N VAL A 54 6.66 0.06 33.86
CA VAL A 54 6.59 1.37 34.53
C VAL A 54 6.43 2.49 33.51
N PHE A 55 7.24 2.51 32.45
CA PHE A 55 7.13 3.54 31.42
C PHE A 55 5.76 3.52 30.73
N ILE A 56 5.29 2.34 30.30
CA ILE A 56 4.00 2.21 29.62
C ILE A 56 2.86 2.69 30.54
N THR A 57 2.90 2.35 31.83
CA THR A 57 1.87 2.78 32.79
C THR A 57 1.87 4.30 32.95
N VAL A 58 3.05 4.90 33.18
CA VAL A 58 3.17 6.36 33.34
C VAL A 58 2.71 7.07 32.06
N PHE A 59 3.22 6.62 30.89
CA PHE A 59 2.85 7.22 29.61
C PHE A 59 1.34 7.09 29.31
N SER A 60 0.76 5.93 29.59
CA SER A 60 -0.68 5.70 29.42
C SER A 60 -1.52 6.62 30.31
N ASN A 61 -1.13 6.82 31.57
CA ASN A 61 -1.82 7.69 32.50
C ASN A 61 -1.72 9.16 32.08
N VAL A 62 -0.53 9.61 31.66
CA VAL A 62 -0.33 10.96 31.13
C VAL A 62 -1.14 11.17 29.86
N SER A 63 -1.07 10.22 28.91
CA SER A 63 -1.82 10.29 27.67
C SER A 63 -3.34 10.31 27.87
N ALA A 64 -3.85 9.62 28.91
CA ALA A 64 -5.26 9.61 29.23
C ALA A 64 -5.78 10.98 29.70
N GLN A 65 -4.93 11.83 30.30
CA GLN A 65 -5.30 13.18 30.68
C GLN A 65 -5.54 14.09 29.46
N TYR A 66 -4.80 13.88 28.38
CA TYR A 66 -4.94 14.68 27.15
C TYR A 66 -5.99 14.13 26.17
N ASN A 67 -6.37 12.87 26.31
CA ASN A 67 -7.41 12.24 25.48
C ASN A 67 -8.36 11.40 26.35
N PRO A 68 -9.22 12.09 27.14
CA PRO A 68 -10.13 11.40 28.05
C PRO A 68 -11.24 10.64 27.34
N ASP A 69 -11.70 11.12 26.21
CA ASP A 69 -12.76 10.46 25.45
C ASP A 69 -12.19 9.39 24.50
N LYS A 70 -12.33 8.14 24.90
CA LYS A 70 -11.98 6.96 24.10
C LYS A 70 -13.19 6.32 23.42
N SER A 71 -14.37 6.94 23.49
CA SER A 71 -15.62 6.38 22.95
C SER A 71 -15.58 6.21 21.42
N GLY A 72 -14.84 7.10 20.74
CA GLY A 72 -14.61 7.04 19.30
C GLY A 72 -13.59 5.99 18.84
N ASN A 73 -12.82 5.39 19.76
CA ASN A 73 -11.79 4.44 19.39
C ASN A 73 -12.38 3.13 18.85
N PHE A 74 -11.82 2.66 17.76
CA PHE A 74 -12.17 1.35 17.21
C PHE A 74 -11.71 0.24 18.18
N PRO A 75 -12.52 -0.85 18.34
CA PRO A 75 -12.10 -2.00 19.12
C PRO A 75 -10.90 -2.69 18.43
N VAL A 76 -10.03 -3.35 19.19
CA VAL A 76 -8.86 -4.08 18.64
C VAL A 76 -9.25 -5.07 17.55
N ILE A 77 -10.44 -5.70 17.69
CA ILE A 77 -10.97 -6.64 16.70
C ILE A 77 -11.17 -6.01 15.31
N HIS A 78 -11.35 -4.69 15.24
CA HIS A 78 -11.46 -3.96 13.98
C HIS A 78 -10.25 -4.20 13.08
N TRP A 79 -9.05 -4.12 13.61
CA TRP A 79 -7.83 -4.32 12.84
C TRP A 79 -7.64 -5.78 12.37
N VAL A 80 -8.14 -6.73 13.17
CA VAL A 80 -8.18 -8.15 12.79
C VAL A 80 -9.22 -8.36 11.69
N LYS A 81 -10.42 -7.74 11.83
CA LYS A 81 -11.46 -7.78 10.79
C LYS A 81 -10.93 -7.21 9.48
N VAL A 82 -10.36 -6.02 9.50
CA VAL A 82 -9.73 -5.39 8.31
C VAL A 82 -8.69 -6.34 7.70
N GLY A 83 -7.84 -6.93 8.53
CA GLY A 83 -6.81 -7.85 8.07
C GLY A 83 -7.31 -9.19 7.55
N THR A 84 -8.56 -9.55 7.77
CA THR A 84 -9.11 -10.87 7.43
C THR A 84 -10.32 -10.83 6.51
N THR A 85 -10.81 -9.66 6.13
CA THR A 85 -11.93 -9.45 5.20
C THR A 85 -11.52 -8.63 3.99
N GLY A 86 -12.36 -8.57 2.96
CA GLY A 86 -12.12 -7.81 1.74
C GLY A 86 -10.81 -8.21 1.06
N ASP A 87 -9.90 -7.25 0.88
CA ASP A 87 -8.54 -7.43 0.37
C ASP A 87 -7.48 -7.42 1.47
N GLY A 88 -7.89 -7.36 2.75
CA GLY A 88 -7.01 -7.26 3.91
C GLY A 88 -6.51 -5.85 4.22
N GLN A 89 -7.06 -4.84 3.57
CA GLN A 89 -6.73 -3.43 3.75
C GLN A 89 -7.95 -2.64 4.25
N ILE A 90 -7.69 -1.47 4.83
CA ILE A 90 -8.76 -0.59 5.30
C ILE A 90 -9.58 -0.06 4.10
N ASN A 91 -10.89 -0.06 4.25
CA ASN A 91 -11.84 0.43 3.27
C ASN A 91 -12.67 1.55 3.91
N GLY A 92 -12.83 2.69 3.22
CA GLY A 92 -13.60 3.83 3.71
C GLY A 92 -15.06 3.48 3.99
N HIS A 93 -15.69 2.69 3.11
CA HIS A 93 -17.07 2.25 3.29
C HIS A 93 -17.27 1.46 4.60
N ASP A 94 -16.32 0.59 4.95
CA ASP A 94 -16.37 -0.16 6.19
C ASP A 94 -16.32 0.74 7.44
N LEU A 95 -15.59 1.85 7.36
CA LEU A 95 -15.52 2.85 8.42
C LEU A 95 -16.85 3.58 8.56
N ASP A 96 -17.45 4.03 7.45
CA ASP A 96 -18.73 4.74 7.44
C ASP A 96 -19.88 3.91 8.03
N VAL A 97 -19.86 2.59 7.72
CA VAL A 97 -20.85 1.65 8.31
C VAL A 97 -20.60 1.45 9.79
N LEU A 98 -19.35 1.31 10.21
CA LEU A 98 -19.00 1.08 11.60
C LEU A 98 -19.28 2.30 12.49
N ASP A 99 -19.12 3.51 11.95
CA ASP A 99 -19.42 4.75 12.69
C ASP A 99 -20.92 4.91 13.03
N LYS A 100 -21.80 4.28 12.25
CA LYS A 100 -23.24 4.24 12.53
C LYS A 100 -23.58 3.28 13.69
N VAL A 101 -22.69 2.34 14.05
CA VAL A 101 -22.89 1.40 15.16
C VAL A 101 -22.43 2.06 16.45
N LYS A 102 -23.37 2.27 17.38
CA LYS A 102 -23.08 2.91 18.67
C LYS A 102 -22.56 1.90 19.70
N GLY A 103 -21.48 2.28 20.37
CA GLY A 103 -20.90 1.50 21.48
C GLY A 103 -19.83 0.51 21.03
N LYS A 104 -18.77 0.41 21.82
CA LYS A 104 -17.58 -0.42 21.50
C LYS A 104 -17.88 -1.91 21.39
N ASP A 105 -18.74 -2.42 22.27
CA ASP A 105 -19.10 -3.84 22.30
C ASP A 105 -20.01 -4.20 21.11
N ALA A 106 -20.95 -3.32 20.74
CA ALA A 106 -21.78 -3.49 19.56
C ALA A 106 -20.93 -3.47 18.28
N LYS A 107 -19.98 -2.53 18.16
CA LYS A 107 -18.99 -2.51 17.05
C LYS A 107 -18.23 -3.83 16.99
N ALA A 108 -17.72 -4.31 18.12
CA ALA A 108 -16.97 -5.57 18.17
C ALA A 108 -17.81 -6.79 17.79
N ALA A 109 -19.05 -6.86 18.22
CA ALA A 109 -19.98 -7.95 17.87
C ALA A 109 -20.32 -7.95 16.37
N TYR A 110 -20.58 -6.76 15.81
CA TYR A 110 -20.83 -6.56 14.38
C TYR A 110 -19.65 -7.08 13.54
N GLU A 111 -18.43 -6.66 13.86
CA GLU A 111 -17.23 -7.03 13.12
C GLU A 111 -16.89 -8.52 13.23
N LYS A 112 -17.07 -9.14 14.41
CA LYS A 112 -16.95 -10.60 14.57
C LYS A 112 -17.91 -11.37 13.67
N ASN A 113 -19.14 -10.87 13.52
CA ASN A 113 -20.13 -11.47 12.63
C ASN A 113 -19.71 -11.38 11.16
N LEU A 114 -19.21 -10.21 10.72
CA LEU A 114 -18.69 -10.03 9.36
C LEU A 114 -17.52 -10.99 9.09
N MET A 115 -16.55 -11.08 10.02
CA MET A 115 -15.44 -12.02 9.90
C MET A 115 -15.92 -13.46 9.72
N LYS A 116 -16.85 -13.94 10.57
CA LYS A 116 -17.40 -15.29 10.48
C LYS A 116 -18.04 -15.56 9.11
N LYS A 117 -18.84 -14.61 8.60
CA LYS A 117 -19.47 -14.71 7.27
C LYS A 117 -18.43 -14.79 6.15
N GLU A 118 -17.41 -13.95 6.18
CA GLU A 118 -16.36 -13.93 5.16
C GLU A 118 -15.50 -15.21 5.19
N PHE A 119 -15.13 -15.68 6.39
CA PHE A 119 -14.41 -16.95 6.55
C PHE A 119 -15.21 -18.14 6.02
N ALA A 120 -16.50 -18.22 6.36
CA ALA A 120 -17.38 -19.27 5.89
C ALA A 120 -17.57 -19.23 4.36
N LYS A 121 -17.78 -18.03 3.79
CA LYS A 121 -17.94 -17.80 2.35
C LYS A 121 -16.74 -18.28 1.54
N ARG A 122 -15.52 -18.01 2.03
CA ARG A 122 -14.28 -18.39 1.33
C ARG A 122 -13.91 -19.85 1.49
N GLY A 123 -14.37 -20.52 2.54
CA GLY A 123 -13.94 -21.87 2.88
C GLY A 123 -12.44 -21.95 3.21
N THR A 124 -11.95 -23.16 3.53
CA THR A 124 -10.55 -23.33 3.98
C THR A 124 -9.53 -22.94 2.90
N ALA A 125 -9.69 -23.46 1.69
CA ALA A 125 -8.76 -23.18 0.58
C ALA A 125 -8.76 -21.70 0.19
N GLY A 126 -9.95 -21.07 0.16
CA GLY A 126 -10.08 -19.65 -0.13
C GLY A 126 -9.43 -18.76 0.94
N ASN A 127 -9.53 -19.14 2.22
CA ASN A 127 -8.88 -18.43 3.31
C ASN A 127 -7.34 -18.51 3.23
N VAL A 128 -6.79 -19.70 2.93
CA VAL A 128 -5.34 -19.86 2.71
C VAL A 128 -4.88 -18.99 1.53
N LYS A 129 -5.57 -19.06 0.39
CA LYS A 129 -5.25 -18.23 -0.78
C LYS A 129 -5.31 -16.73 -0.46
N PHE A 130 -6.30 -16.29 0.31
CA PHE A 130 -6.44 -14.92 0.77
C PHE A 130 -5.24 -14.49 1.63
N LEU A 131 -4.87 -15.29 2.63
CA LEU A 131 -3.75 -14.99 3.52
C LEU A 131 -2.42 -14.93 2.76
N LEU A 132 -2.18 -15.84 1.82
CA LEU A 132 -0.99 -15.81 0.95
C LEU A 132 -0.95 -14.54 0.09
N LYS A 133 -2.06 -14.16 -0.54
CA LYS A 133 -2.15 -12.93 -1.33
C LYS A 133 -1.86 -11.69 -0.48
N LYS A 134 -2.46 -11.63 0.71
CA LYS A 134 -2.27 -10.52 1.65
C LYS A 134 -0.83 -10.45 2.18
N THR A 135 -0.22 -11.61 2.48
CA THR A 135 1.21 -11.70 2.83
C THR A 135 2.07 -11.06 1.74
N GLY A 136 1.78 -11.33 0.47
CA GLY A 136 2.42 -10.68 -0.66
C GLY A 136 2.30 -9.15 -0.62
N VAL A 137 1.12 -8.61 -0.29
CA VAL A 137 0.91 -7.16 -0.16
C VAL A 137 1.79 -6.57 0.95
N THR A 138 1.86 -7.21 2.11
CA THR A 138 2.59 -6.68 3.27
C THR A 138 4.10 -6.79 3.12
N TRP A 139 4.59 -7.94 2.62
CA TRP A 139 6.02 -8.26 2.64
C TRP A 139 6.73 -8.10 1.29
N SER A 140 6.03 -8.36 0.16
CA SER A 140 6.65 -8.29 -1.16
C SER A 140 6.55 -6.92 -1.81
N LYS A 141 5.48 -6.15 -1.54
CA LYS A 141 5.32 -4.81 -2.12
C LYS A 141 6.40 -3.86 -1.59
N ALA A 142 7.32 -3.50 -2.46
CA ALA A 142 8.44 -2.63 -2.12
C ALA A 142 8.07 -1.13 -2.15
N GLU A 143 6.97 -0.78 -2.78
CA GLU A 143 6.55 0.61 -3.05
C GLU A 143 6.02 1.36 -1.82
N SER A 144 5.56 0.69 -0.79
CA SER A 144 5.07 1.21 0.50
C SER A 144 4.22 2.49 0.45
N ASP A 145 3.34 2.59 -0.55
CA ASP A 145 2.44 3.74 -0.76
C ASP A 145 3.16 5.11 -0.89
N TYR A 146 4.47 5.12 -1.24
CA TYR A 146 5.22 6.36 -1.35
C TYR A 146 4.58 7.32 -2.36
N ARG A 147 3.99 6.82 -3.44
CA ARG A 147 3.31 7.64 -4.45
C ARG A 147 2.22 8.49 -3.84
N LYS A 148 1.32 7.89 -3.04
CA LYS A 148 0.24 8.63 -2.36
C LYS A 148 0.77 9.70 -1.41
N ARG A 149 1.95 9.46 -0.81
CA ARG A 149 2.57 10.38 0.14
C ARG A 149 3.36 11.48 -0.53
N MET A 150 3.93 11.20 -1.71
CA MET A 150 4.73 12.15 -2.47
C MET A 150 3.89 13.09 -3.35
N MET A 151 2.66 12.67 -3.72
CA MET A 151 1.76 13.50 -4.52
C MET A 151 1.47 14.90 -3.95
N PRO A 152 1.43 15.14 -2.61
CA PRO A 152 1.22 16.47 -2.05
C PRO A 152 2.38 17.45 -2.22
N PHE A 153 3.58 16.97 -2.51
CA PHE A 153 4.77 17.83 -2.58
C PHE A 153 4.93 18.44 -3.96
N GLU A 154 4.53 19.70 -4.11
CA GLU A 154 4.54 20.45 -5.36
C GLU A 154 5.93 20.78 -5.92
N ASN A 155 6.97 20.66 -5.11
CA ASN A 155 8.34 21.10 -5.42
C ASN A 155 9.26 19.98 -5.92
N ASN A 156 8.73 18.92 -6.48
CA ASN A 156 9.56 17.87 -7.05
C ASN A 156 10.31 18.39 -8.29
N THR A 157 11.62 18.20 -8.30
CA THR A 157 12.42 18.48 -9.49
C THR A 157 11.93 17.63 -10.65
N ARG A 158 12.00 18.18 -11.88
CA ARG A 158 11.52 17.51 -13.09
C ARG A 158 12.08 16.08 -13.25
N ILE A 159 13.33 15.85 -12.84
CA ILE A 159 14.01 14.56 -12.91
C ILE A 159 13.46 13.60 -11.86
N ILE A 160 13.47 13.97 -10.58
CA ILE A 160 13.01 13.11 -9.48
C ILE A 160 11.57 12.70 -9.68
N GLY A 161 10.72 13.63 -10.11
CA GLY A 161 9.33 13.30 -10.35
C GLY A 161 9.09 12.35 -11.51
N ALA A 162 9.88 12.41 -12.58
CA ALA A 162 9.76 11.43 -13.66
C ALA A 162 10.01 10.00 -13.16
N PHE A 163 10.94 9.83 -12.22
CA PHE A 163 11.25 8.52 -11.63
C PHE A 163 10.28 8.10 -10.52
N LEU A 164 9.77 9.01 -9.72
CA LEU A 164 8.91 8.66 -8.58
C LEU A 164 7.42 8.61 -8.94
N LEU A 165 6.94 9.52 -9.79
CA LEU A 165 5.52 9.70 -10.07
C LEU A 165 5.20 9.73 -11.58
N GLY A 166 6.23 9.76 -12.44
CA GLY A 166 6.10 9.93 -13.88
C GLY A 166 6.35 8.65 -14.67
N ASP A 167 6.80 8.85 -15.90
CA ASP A 167 6.96 7.83 -16.91
C ASP A 167 8.11 6.83 -16.67
N LYS A 168 9.00 7.15 -15.75
CA LYS A 168 10.14 6.29 -15.37
C LYS A 168 9.94 5.60 -14.01
N ASP A 169 8.76 5.71 -13.42
CA ASP A 169 8.45 5.12 -12.11
C ASP A 169 8.57 3.58 -12.11
N TYR A 170 8.35 2.94 -13.27
CA TYR A 170 8.55 1.50 -13.43
C TYR A 170 9.99 1.06 -13.17
N LEU A 171 10.98 1.92 -13.46
CA LEU A 171 12.40 1.61 -13.18
C LEU A 171 12.64 1.56 -11.66
N VAL A 172 12.13 2.54 -10.93
CA VAL A 172 12.23 2.57 -9.47
C VAL A 172 11.48 1.39 -8.85
N THR A 173 10.28 1.12 -9.33
CA THR A 173 9.48 -0.03 -8.88
C THR A 173 10.22 -1.34 -9.12
N THR A 174 10.74 -1.56 -10.33
CA THR A 174 11.51 -2.77 -10.67
C THR A 174 12.76 -2.90 -9.79
N TYR A 175 13.51 -1.81 -9.58
CA TYR A 175 14.65 -1.79 -8.68
C TYR A 175 14.27 -2.16 -7.24
N LEU A 176 13.23 -1.56 -6.70
CA LEU A 176 12.77 -1.82 -5.33
C LEU A 176 12.33 -3.28 -5.14
N TYR A 177 11.65 -3.86 -6.11
CA TYR A 177 11.24 -5.27 -6.06
C TYR A 177 12.45 -6.21 -6.17
N ALA A 178 13.39 -5.92 -7.08
CA ALA A 178 14.62 -6.70 -7.24
C ALA A 178 15.47 -6.65 -5.95
N TYR A 179 15.64 -5.47 -5.38
CA TYR A 179 16.34 -5.28 -4.10
C TYR A 179 15.67 -6.08 -2.98
N ARG A 180 14.35 -5.98 -2.84
CA ARG A 180 13.58 -6.70 -1.83
C ARG A 180 13.72 -8.22 -1.96
N LEU A 181 13.62 -8.73 -3.19
CA LEU A 181 13.76 -10.15 -3.47
C LEU A 181 15.18 -10.65 -3.15
N LEU A 182 16.21 -9.90 -3.59
CA LEU A 182 17.60 -10.21 -3.27
C LEU A 182 17.82 -10.23 -1.76
N LEU A 183 17.32 -9.25 -1.04
CA LEU A 183 17.42 -9.16 0.41
C LEU A 183 16.80 -10.38 1.10
N PHE A 184 15.64 -10.85 0.66
CA PHE A 184 15.00 -12.05 1.22
C PHE A 184 15.79 -13.32 0.92
N ILE A 185 16.33 -13.46 -0.29
CA ILE A 185 17.20 -14.60 -0.65
C ILE A 185 18.45 -14.61 0.22
N MET A 186 19.10 -13.46 0.39
CA MET A 186 20.29 -13.33 1.24
C MET A 186 19.98 -13.57 2.72
N ALA A 187 18.83 -13.10 3.21
CA ALA A 187 18.39 -13.36 4.58
C ALA A 187 18.10 -14.85 4.81
N LEU A 188 17.49 -15.53 3.84
CA LEU A 188 17.29 -16.98 3.91
C LEU A 188 18.62 -17.73 3.95
N ALA A 189 19.56 -17.37 3.08
CA ALA A 189 20.91 -17.94 3.07
C ALA A 189 21.65 -17.66 4.39
N GLY A 190 21.54 -16.43 4.94
CA GLY A 190 22.10 -16.06 6.25
C GLY A 190 21.47 -16.86 7.39
N GLY A 191 20.17 -17.11 7.34
CA GLY A 191 19.48 -18.00 8.28
C GLY A 191 20.03 -19.42 8.26
N VAL A 192 20.32 -19.96 7.08
CA VAL A 192 20.98 -21.27 6.93
C VAL A 192 22.38 -21.24 7.55
N VAL A 193 23.17 -20.19 7.29
CA VAL A 193 24.50 -20.02 7.92
C VAL A 193 24.38 -19.95 9.44
N PHE A 194 23.43 -19.22 9.98
CA PHE A 194 23.16 -19.18 11.43
C PHE A 194 22.81 -20.54 11.98
N PHE A 195 21.99 -21.32 11.29
CA PHE A 195 21.62 -22.66 11.72
C PHE A 195 22.84 -23.60 11.76
N ILE A 196 23.67 -23.58 10.71
CA ILE A 196 24.87 -24.41 10.60
C ILE A 196 25.92 -24.04 11.68
N LYS A 197 26.17 -22.74 11.89
CA LYS A 197 27.15 -22.22 12.86
C LYS A 197 26.63 -22.21 14.30
N LYS A 198 25.45 -22.78 14.58
CA LYS A 198 24.80 -22.77 15.91
C LYS A 198 24.75 -21.35 16.49
N ALA A 199 24.09 -20.47 15.76
CA ALA A 199 24.03 -19.06 16.06
C ALA A 199 23.66 -18.72 17.51
N ASP A 200 24.21 -17.62 17.99
CA ASP A 200 24.01 -17.09 19.34
C ASP A 200 22.54 -16.58 19.55
N GLY A 201 22.30 -16.09 20.75
CA GLY A 201 20.98 -15.59 21.13
C GLY A 201 20.52 -14.36 20.33
N THR A 202 21.44 -13.60 19.79
CA THR A 202 21.12 -12.44 18.95
C THR A 202 20.46 -12.88 17.65
N ALA A 203 21.05 -13.86 16.98
CA ALA A 203 20.49 -14.42 15.75
C ALA A 203 19.11 -15.05 15.97
N GLN A 204 18.95 -15.80 17.08
CA GLN A 204 17.64 -16.38 17.43
C GLN A 204 16.60 -15.30 17.72
N THR A 205 16.98 -14.23 18.41
CA THR A 205 16.08 -13.09 18.65
C THR A 205 15.65 -12.42 17.36
N ILE A 206 16.55 -12.25 16.39
CA ILE A 206 16.22 -11.70 15.07
C ILE A 206 15.21 -12.59 14.35
N VAL A 207 15.48 -13.91 14.28
CA VAL A 207 14.58 -14.88 13.62
C VAL A 207 13.20 -14.87 14.26
N TYR A 208 13.11 -14.92 15.58
CA TYR A 208 11.83 -14.91 16.30
C TYR A 208 11.10 -13.57 16.12
N SER A 209 11.82 -12.46 16.03
CA SER A 209 11.21 -11.14 15.75
C SER A 209 10.56 -11.09 14.38
N ILE A 210 11.28 -11.54 13.34
CA ILE A 210 10.77 -11.58 11.96
C ILE A 210 9.56 -12.51 11.89
N PHE A 211 9.66 -13.71 12.47
CA PHE A 211 8.58 -14.68 12.47
C PHE A 211 7.35 -14.19 13.24
N GLY A 212 7.55 -13.58 14.41
CA GLY A 212 6.46 -12.97 15.19
C GLY A 212 5.76 -11.85 14.42
N GLY A 213 6.52 -10.97 13.75
CA GLY A 213 5.97 -9.95 12.88
C GLY A 213 5.19 -10.53 11.70
N TYR A 214 5.71 -11.60 11.09
CA TYR A 214 5.01 -12.31 10.02
C TYR A 214 3.67 -12.87 10.48
N LEU A 215 3.65 -13.59 11.62
CA LEU A 215 2.41 -14.13 12.19
C LEU A 215 1.42 -13.04 12.56
N PHE A 216 1.87 -11.97 13.17
CA PHE A 216 1.01 -10.85 13.54
C PHE A 216 0.32 -10.25 12.30
N TYR A 217 1.09 -9.89 11.27
CA TYR A 217 0.53 -9.27 10.08
C TYR A 217 -0.23 -10.25 9.17
N THR A 218 -0.15 -11.55 9.44
CA THR A 218 -1.02 -12.53 8.79
C THR A 218 -2.49 -12.28 9.16
N PHE A 219 -2.77 -11.81 10.36
CA PHE A 219 -4.13 -11.55 10.83
C PHE A 219 -4.47 -10.05 10.96
N TRP A 220 -3.49 -9.19 11.07
CA TRP A 220 -3.67 -7.75 11.17
C TRP A 220 -3.86 -7.11 9.79
N GLU A 221 -4.26 -5.82 9.74
CA GLU A 221 -4.31 -5.06 8.48
C GLU A 221 -3.04 -5.25 7.63
N GLY A 222 -3.21 -5.44 6.32
CA GLY A 222 -2.11 -5.61 5.37
C GLY A 222 -1.73 -4.30 4.69
N LYS A 223 -0.57 -3.73 5.05
CA LYS A 223 0.02 -2.56 4.35
C LYS A 223 1.50 -2.77 4.07
N PRO A 224 2.01 -2.32 2.91
CA PRO A 224 3.43 -2.47 2.57
C PRO A 224 4.37 -1.83 3.60
N CYS A 225 3.99 -0.68 4.17
CA CYS A 225 4.80 0.04 5.16
C CYS A 225 4.95 -0.69 6.50
N TYR A 226 4.15 -1.71 6.76
CA TYR A 226 4.22 -2.46 8.03
C TYR A 226 5.40 -3.42 8.10
N SER A 227 5.98 -3.83 6.97
CA SER A 227 7.19 -4.63 6.92
C SER A 227 8.48 -3.82 7.19
N PHE A 228 8.45 -2.49 7.15
CA PHE A 228 9.63 -1.64 7.29
C PHE A 228 10.41 -1.83 8.60
N PRO A 229 9.79 -1.90 9.78
CA PRO A 229 10.53 -2.11 11.02
C PRO A 229 11.33 -3.42 11.01
N PHE A 230 10.93 -4.39 10.20
CA PHE A 230 11.58 -5.69 10.09
C PHE A 230 12.68 -5.72 9.01
N LEU A 231 12.76 -4.73 8.12
CA LEU A 231 13.79 -4.72 7.08
C LEU A 231 15.18 -4.69 7.65
N ILE A 232 15.43 -3.90 8.69
CA ILE A 232 16.72 -3.85 9.39
C ILE A 232 17.07 -5.22 9.94
N LEU A 233 16.12 -5.95 10.53
CA LEU A 233 16.33 -7.29 11.04
C LEU A 233 16.63 -8.30 9.92
N ILE A 234 15.95 -8.13 8.78
CA ILE A 234 16.16 -8.96 7.58
C ILE A 234 17.54 -8.67 6.97
N GLU A 235 17.98 -7.40 6.94
CA GLU A 235 19.33 -7.01 6.53
C GLU A 235 20.40 -7.59 7.45
N MET A 236 20.21 -7.50 8.76
CA MET A 236 21.10 -8.14 9.75
C MET A 236 21.16 -9.66 9.54
N MET A 237 20.05 -10.29 9.19
CA MET A 237 19.99 -11.73 8.89
C MET A 237 20.67 -12.07 7.56
N ALA A 238 20.71 -11.16 6.59
CA ALA A 238 21.41 -11.34 5.32
C ALA A 238 22.94 -11.23 5.45
N LEU A 239 23.43 -10.47 6.42
CA LEU A 239 24.86 -10.19 6.60
C LEU A 239 25.76 -11.43 6.68
N PRO A 240 25.44 -12.50 7.42
CA PRO A 240 26.26 -13.72 7.47
C PRO A 240 26.42 -14.40 6.11
N ALA A 241 25.42 -14.33 5.25
CA ALA A 241 25.53 -14.86 3.89
C ALA A 241 26.51 -14.03 3.06
N VAL A 242 26.44 -12.69 3.16
CA VAL A 242 27.39 -11.79 2.47
C VAL A 242 28.81 -12.04 2.92
N LEU A 243 29.06 -12.18 4.23
CA LEU A 243 30.38 -12.46 4.79
C LEU A 243 30.90 -13.84 4.35
N ALA A 244 30.05 -14.89 4.39
CA ALA A 244 30.44 -16.22 3.95
C ALA A 244 30.79 -16.28 2.45
N LEU A 245 30.13 -15.45 1.63
CA LEU A 245 30.47 -15.28 0.22
C LEU A 245 31.83 -14.60 0.06
N GLY A 246 32.15 -13.59 0.89
CA GLY A 246 33.44 -12.91 0.90
C GLY A 246 34.60 -13.80 1.30
N GLU A 247 34.43 -14.62 2.34
CA GLU A 247 35.44 -15.57 2.82
C GLU A 247 35.80 -16.63 1.75
N ARG A 248 34.82 -17.20 1.05
CA ARG A 248 35.00 -18.16 -0.03
C ARG A 248 35.73 -17.60 -1.24
N SER A 249 35.60 -16.30 -1.51
CA SER A 249 36.24 -15.67 -2.67
C SER A 249 37.76 -15.53 -2.53
N SER A 250 38.33 -15.74 -1.33
CA SER A 250 39.76 -15.69 -1.08
C SER A 250 40.48 -17.01 -1.42
N GLU A 251 39.78 -18.13 -1.56
CA GLU A 251 40.34 -19.40 -1.98
C GLU A 251 40.30 -19.58 -3.51
N LYS A 252 41.46 -19.77 -4.11
CA LYS A 252 41.78 -19.66 -5.54
C LYS A 252 41.08 -20.58 -6.55
N LYS A 253 39.92 -21.18 -6.25
CA LYS A 253 39.20 -22.09 -7.18
C LYS A 253 37.69 -21.92 -7.26
N ALA A 254 37.11 -20.92 -6.63
CA ALA A 254 35.68 -20.64 -6.83
C ALA A 254 35.51 -19.81 -8.11
N PHE A 255 34.71 -20.29 -9.02
CA PHE A 255 33.99 -19.48 -10.02
C PHE A 255 33.78 -18.09 -9.44
N ASP A 256 34.36 -17.09 -10.08
CA ASP A 256 34.53 -15.77 -9.49
C ASP A 256 33.17 -15.26 -9.00
N LEU A 257 32.91 -15.43 -7.73
CA LEU A 257 31.63 -15.08 -7.08
C LEU A 257 31.33 -13.59 -7.26
N ARG A 258 32.37 -12.79 -7.59
CA ARG A 258 32.26 -11.39 -7.99
C ARG A 258 31.46 -11.23 -9.27
N CYS A 259 31.49 -12.23 -10.16
CA CYS A 259 30.66 -12.27 -11.37
C CYS A 259 29.29 -12.89 -11.11
N ALA A 260 29.18 -13.84 -10.18
CA ALA A 260 27.91 -14.50 -9.88
C ALA A 260 26.88 -13.54 -9.26
N VAL A 261 27.31 -12.66 -8.35
CA VAL A 261 26.40 -11.69 -7.70
C VAL A 261 25.78 -10.71 -8.71
N PRO A 262 26.54 -10.03 -9.59
CA PRO A 262 25.98 -9.20 -10.64
C PRO A 262 25.07 -9.96 -11.61
N VAL A 263 25.42 -11.21 -11.98
CA VAL A 263 24.60 -12.04 -12.86
C VAL A 263 23.28 -12.41 -12.17
N CYS A 264 23.32 -12.86 -10.91
CA CYS A 264 22.09 -13.12 -10.15
C CYS A 264 21.23 -11.86 -10.01
N LEU A 265 21.84 -10.70 -9.72
CA LEU A 265 21.13 -9.43 -9.64
C LEU A 265 20.48 -9.08 -10.98
N LEU A 266 21.21 -9.24 -12.07
CA LEU A 266 20.69 -9.01 -13.44
C LEU A 266 19.53 -9.96 -13.75
N CYS A 267 19.66 -11.25 -13.42
CA CYS A 267 18.58 -12.23 -13.59
C CYS A 267 17.34 -11.87 -12.79
N ILE A 268 17.52 -11.41 -11.54
CA ILE A 268 16.41 -10.95 -10.67
C ILE A 268 15.76 -9.71 -11.27
N ILE A 269 16.54 -8.72 -11.73
CA ILE A 269 16.01 -7.51 -12.38
C ILE A 269 15.24 -7.87 -13.63
N VAL A 270 15.76 -8.75 -14.46
CA VAL A 270 15.09 -9.23 -15.68
C VAL A 270 13.81 -9.99 -15.32
N ALA A 271 13.85 -10.89 -14.34
CA ALA A 271 12.67 -11.63 -13.88
C ALA A 271 11.58 -10.70 -13.33
N CYS A 272 11.96 -9.72 -12.52
CA CYS A 272 11.02 -8.70 -12.03
C CYS A 272 10.47 -7.84 -13.17
N GLY A 273 11.30 -7.46 -14.12
CA GLY A 273 10.89 -6.72 -15.32
C GLY A 273 9.93 -7.51 -16.19
N LEU A 274 10.20 -8.79 -16.43
CA LEU A 274 9.32 -9.70 -17.17
C LEU A 274 8.01 -9.97 -16.45
N GLN A 275 8.05 -10.09 -15.12
CA GLN A 275 6.84 -10.26 -14.31
C GLN A 275 5.99 -9.00 -14.36
N ASN A 276 6.58 -7.82 -14.21
CA ASN A 276 5.88 -6.55 -14.39
C ASN A 276 5.31 -6.41 -15.80
N TYR A 277 6.05 -6.83 -16.82
CA TYR A 277 5.58 -6.83 -18.19
C TYR A 277 4.42 -7.81 -18.39
N LYS A 278 4.51 -9.05 -17.87
CA LYS A 278 3.40 -10.03 -17.91
C LYS A 278 2.18 -9.54 -17.14
N VAL A 279 2.38 -8.97 -15.98
CA VAL A 279 1.32 -8.40 -15.14
C VAL A 279 0.64 -7.25 -15.88
N ASN A 280 1.40 -6.36 -16.50
CA ASN A 280 0.87 -5.25 -17.30
C ASN A 280 0.17 -5.73 -18.58
N ARG A 281 0.66 -6.82 -19.20
CA ARG A 281 0.08 -7.40 -20.43
C ARG A 281 -1.09 -8.37 -20.16
N SER A 282 -1.13 -9.03 -19.01
CA SER A 282 -2.18 -10.00 -18.66
C SER A 282 -3.44 -9.35 -18.10
N GLY A 283 -3.58 -8.02 -18.20
CA GLY A 283 -4.78 -7.29 -17.80
C GLY A 283 -4.86 -7.02 -16.30
N VAL A 284 -3.73 -6.94 -15.63
CA VAL A 284 -3.66 -6.19 -14.39
C VAL A 284 -3.81 -4.71 -14.76
N ILE A 285 -4.91 -4.19 -14.30
CA ILE A 285 -5.43 -2.86 -14.35
C ILE A 285 -4.28 -1.86 -14.46
N TYR A 286 -4.06 -1.34 -15.66
CA TYR A 286 -3.30 -0.14 -15.83
C TYR A 286 -4.20 0.99 -15.35
N GLN A 287 -3.81 1.59 -14.24
CA GLN A 287 -4.53 2.71 -13.67
C GLN A 287 -3.67 3.96 -13.82
N GLN A 288 -4.15 4.88 -14.59
CA GLN A 288 -3.53 6.17 -14.77
C GLN A 288 -4.49 7.23 -14.20
N SER A 289 -4.08 7.91 -13.12
CA SER A 289 -4.93 8.92 -12.51
C SER A 289 -4.38 10.32 -12.73
N ILE A 290 -5.27 11.22 -13.10
CA ILE A 290 -5.04 12.66 -13.05
C ILE A 290 -5.53 13.12 -11.68
N ASN A 291 -4.62 13.53 -10.81
CA ASN A 291 -4.89 14.26 -9.56
C ASN A 291 -5.91 13.68 -8.58
N ALA A 292 -5.71 12.46 -8.15
CA ALA A 292 -6.70 11.84 -7.27
C ALA A 292 -6.80 12.44 -5.86
N TYR A 293 -5.76 13.05 -5.25
CA TYR A 293 -5.79 13.20 -3.79
C TYR A 293 -5.28 14.51 -3.17
N THR A 294 -4.63 15.42 -3.89
CA THR A 294 -3.95 16.55 -3.22
C THR A 294 -3.94 17.81 -4.04
N GLY A 295 -4.10 18.92 -3.38
CA GLY A 295 -4.15 20.25 -3.92
C GLY A 295 -5.46 20.93 -3.58
N ASN A 296 -5.52 22.23 -3.80
CA ASN A 296 -6.77 22.98 -3.74
C ASN A 296 -7.76 22.38 -4.73
N LYS A 297 -8.91 21.99 -4.24
CA LYS A 297 -9.98 21.39 -5.03
C LYS A 297 -10.98 22.49 -5.35
N GLU A 298 -11.27 22.66 -6.62
CA GLU A 298 -12.40 23.46 -7.05
C GLU A 298 -13.58 22.56 -7.39
N ARG A 299 -14.77 23.06 -7.11
CA ARG A 299 -16.03 22.42 -7.40
C ARG A 299 -16.69 23.17 -8.54
N HIS A 300 -17.08 22.44 -9.55
CA HIS A 300 -17.77 22.99 -10.71
C HIS A 300 -19.12 22.30 -10.89
N THR A 301 -20.14 23.08 -11.14
CA THR A 301 -21.42 22.60 -11.65
C THR A 301 -21.44 22.84 -13.15
N ILE A 302 -22.12 21.98 -13.88
CA ILE A 302 -22.32 22.14 -15.33
C ILE A 302 -23.79 22.49 -15.56
N ASP A 303 -24.04 23.70 -15.97
CA ASP A 303 -25.38 24.16 -16.29
C ASP A 303 -25.93 23.46 -17.54
N THR A 304 -27.24 23.47 -17.74
CA THR A 304 -27.89 22.88 -18.90
C THR A 304 -27.32 23.45 -20.20
N GLY A 305 -27.02 22.59 -21.14
CA GLY A 305 -26.40 22.93 -22.41
C GLY A 305 -24.89 23.23 -22.31
N SER A 306 -24.32 23.21 -21.10
CA SER A 306 -22.89 23.43 -20.91
C SER A 306 -22.10 22.14 -21.06
N THR A 307 -20.90 22.26 -21.61
CA THR A 307 -19.98 21.14 -21.84
C THR A 307 -18.70 21.31 -21.03
N LEU A 308 -18.36 20.29 -20.22
CA LEU A 308 -17.08 20.16 -19.56
C LEU A 308 -16.18 19.25 -20.39
N THR A 309 -14.96 19.70 -20.68
CA THR A 309 -13.99 18.89 -21.41
C THR A 309 -12.72 18.67 -20.61
N GLN A 310 -12.07 17.52 -20.82
CA GLN A 310 -10.74 17.22 -20.29
C GLN A 310 -9.90 16.50 -21.33
N GLU A 311 -8.79 17.10 -21.73
CA GLU A 311 -7.78 16.41 -22.56
C GLU A 311 -6.98 15.42 -21.72
N PHE A 312 -6.65 14.26 -22.30
CA PHE A 312 -5.77 13.25 -21.70
C PHE A 312 -5.01 12.48 -22.78
N SER A 313 -3.89 11.85 -22.39
CA SER A 313 -3.07 11.06 -23.34
C SER A 313 -2.69 9.75 -22.65
N PRO A 314 -3.48 8.68 -22.84
CA PRO A 314 -3.21 7.38 -22.26
C PRO A 314 -2.02 6.73 -22.98
N ARG A 315 -1.28 5.89 -22.26
CA ARG A 315 -0.10 5.19 -22.81
C ARG A 315 -0.40 3.77 -23.24
N TYR A 316 -1.50 3.23 -22.78
CA TYR A 316 -1.90 1.84 -22.98
C TYR A 316 -3.36 1.76 -23.35
N GLY A 317 -3.77 0.60 -23.87
CA GLY A 317 -5.16 0.33 -24.12
C GLY A 317 -6.03 0.51 -22.89
N PHE A 318 -7.16 1.15 -23.04
CA PHE A 318 -8.12 1.46 -21.98
C PHE A 318 -9.54 1.21 -22.45
N ASN A 319 -10.42 0.84 -21.53
CA ASN A 319 -11.83 0.56 -21.77
C ASN A 319 -12.72 1.10 -20.64
N HIS A 320 -12.12 1.85 -19.72
CA HIS A 320 -12.82 2.42 -18.58
C HIS A 320 -12.24 3.79 -18.21
N ILE A 321 -13.13 4.73 -17.92
CA ILE A 321 -12.78 6.04 -17.38
C ILE A 321 -13.63 6.28 -16.14
N SER A 322 -12.99 6.53 -15.00
CA SER A 322 -13.68 6.95 -13.78
C SER A 322 -13.50 8.45 -13.54
N LEU A 323 -14.59 9.14 -13.39
CA LEU A 323 -14.67 10.57 -13.12
C LEU A 323 -15.08 10.78 -11.66
N ARG A 324 -14.42 11.67 -10.95
CA ARG A 324 -14.83 12.03 -9.61
C ARG A 324 -15.89 13.11 -9.63
N VAL A 325 -17.08 12.74 -9.19
CA VAL A 325 -18.26 13.60 -9.15
C VAL A 325 -19.04 13.31 -7.86
N PHE A 326 -19.70 14.32 -7.32
CA PHE A 326 -20.52 14.22 -6.12
C PHE A 326 -21.96 14.60 -6.43
N GLY A 327 -22.90 13.99 -5.74
CA GLY A 327 -24.32 14.34 -5.84
C GLY A 327 -25.03 13.76 -7.05
N LEU A 328 -24.36 12.90 -7.85
CA LEU A 328 -25.03 12.17 -8.93
C LEU A 328 -25.51 10.82 -8.42
N ASP A 329 -26.75 10.50 -8.70
CA ASP A 329 -27.27 9.13 -8.70
C ASP A 329 -27.37 8.61 -10.16
N ARG A 330 -27.80 7.36 -10.32
CA ARG A 330 -27.89 6.75 -11.66
C ARG A 330 -28.90 7.47 -12.57
N LYS A 331 -29.97 8.03 -12.01
CA LYS A 331 -30.99 8.74 -12.76
C LYS A 331 -30.44 10.09 -13.23
N SER A 332 -29.83 10.83 -12.33
CA SER A 332 -29.22 12.13 -12.62
C SER A 332 -28.04 12.01 -13.59
N ALA A 333 -27.27 10.92 -13.52
CA ALA A 333 -26.18 10.67 -14.46
C ALA A 333 -26.69 10.42 -15.90
N GLY A 334 -27.90 9.89 -16.06
CA GLY A 334 -28.55 9.70 -17.36
C GLY A 334 -28.92 11.00 -18.09
N ALA A 335 -28.88 12.13 -17.40
CA ALA A 335 -29.10 13.47 -18.00
C ALA A 335 -27.83 14.07 -18.63
N TYR A 336 -26.70 13.36 -18.54
CA TYR A 336 -25.44 13.80 -19.14
C TYR A 336 -25.12 12.98 -20.38
N GLN A 337 -24.70 13.65 -21.44
CA GLN A 337 -24.09 13.02 -22.61
C GLN A 337 -22.57 12.90 -22.37
N PHE A 338 -22.02 11.74 -22.67
CA PHE A 338 -20.59 11.46 -22.55
C PHE A 338 -20.01 11.11 -23.91
N ARG A 339 -18.93 11.78 -24.29
CA ARG A 339 -18.19 11.49 -25.52
C ARG A 339 -16.69 11.40 -25.25
N ILE A 340 -16.01 10.53 -25.98
CA ILE A 340 -14.56 10.50 -26.04
C ILE A 340 -14.15 10.80 -27.47
N LEU A 341 -13.31 11.80 -27.64
CA LEU A 341 -12.82 12.22 -28.95
C LEU A 341 -11.33 11.94 -29.09
N SER A 342 -10.91 11.66 -30.31
CA SER A 342 -9.50 11.65 -30.74
C SER A 342 -9.33 12.71 -31.81
N GLY A 343 -8.73 13.85 -31.45
CA GLY A 343 -8.87 15.06 -32.27
C GLY A 343 -10.33 15.48 -32.35
N ASP A 344 -10.86 15.67 -33.57
CA ASP A 344 -12.26 16.02 -33.83
C ASP A 344 -13.17 14.80 -34.04
N GLN A 345 -12.61 13.61 -34.03
CA GLN A 345 -13.36 12.37 -34.27
C GLN A 345 -13.91 11.81 -32.96
N VAL A 346 -15.20 11.57 -32.87
CA VAL A 346 -15.85 10.87 -31.78
C VAL A 346 -15.50 9.38 -31.88
N VAL A 347 -14.83 8.83 -30.88
CA VAL A 347 -14.44 7.40 -30.79
C VAL A 347 -15.34 6.61 -29.87
N VAL A 348 -15.96 7.27 -28.90
CA VAL A 348 -16.98 6.67 -28.03
C VAL A 348 -18.11 7.71 -27.83
N GLU A 349 -19.34 7.29 -27.94
CA GLU A 349 -20.51 8.11 -27.66
C GLU A 349 -21.44 7.36 -26.71
N ASN A 350 -21.86 8.02 -25.65
CA ASN A 350 -22.76 7.51 -24.61
C ASN A 350 -22.41 6.09 -24.13
N PRO A 351 -21.21 5.90 -23.56
CA PRO A 351 -20.79 4.61 -23.04
C PRO A 351 -21.66 4.14 -21.88
N ASP A 352 -21.68 2.85 -21.63
CA ASP A 352 -22.29 2.31 -20.43
C ASP A 352 -21.67 2.96 -19.19
N PHE A 353 -22.49 3.29 -18.20
CA PHE A 353 -21.99 3.93 -17.00
C PHE A 353 -22.44 3.26 -15.69
N SER A 354 -21.61 3.40 -14.69
CA SER A 354 -21.87 3.00 -13.31
C SER A 354 -21.66 4.19 -12.37
N VAL A 355 -22.53 4.35 -11.39
CA VAL A 355 -22.46 5.45 -10.42
C VAL A 355 -22.20 4.86 -9.04
N ASN A 356 -21.18 5.37 -8.37
CA ASN A 356 -20.89 5.13 -6.96
C ASN A 356 -20.95 6.46 -6.20
N ASP A 357 -20.96 6.45 -4.89
CA ASP A 357 -21.15 7.61 -4.00
C ASP A 357 -20.34 8.87 -4.39
N HIS A 358 -19.18 8.70 -5.01
CA HIS A 358 -18.26 9.81 -5.32
C HIS A 358 -17.60 9.67 -6.70
N SER A 359 -18.08 8.77 -7.55
CA SER A 359 -17.49 8.54 -8.86
C SER A 359 -18.49 8.03 -9.88
N LEU A 360 -18.30 8.44 -11.11
CA LEU A 360 -18.97 7.94 -12.30
C LEU A 360 -17.95 7.14 -13.11
N GLY A 361 -18.23 5.87 -13.38
CA GLY A 361 -17.42 5.00 -14.23
C GLY A 361 -18.08 4.88 -15.61
N LEU A 362 -17.31 5.12 -16.66
CA LEU A 362 -17.72 4.94 -18.06
C LEU A 362 -17.05 3.69 -18.61
N HIS A 363 -17.83 2.78 -19.20
CA HIS A 363 -17.37 1.50 -19.74
C HIS A 363 -17.62 1.45 -21.24
N PHE A 364 -16.63 1.03 -22.01
CA PHE A 364 -16.68 0.97 -23.48
C PHE A 364 -15.68 -0.08 -24.01
N ASP A 365 -15.72 -0.33 -25.32
CA ASP A 365 -14.76 -1.21 -25.97
C ASP A 365 -13.34 -0.69 -25.87
N GLU A 366 -12.36 -1.60 -25.86
CA GLU A 366 -10.97 -1.22 -25.66
C GLU A 366 -10.46 -0.32 -26.80
N ILE A 367 -9.96 0.86 -26.42
CA ILE A 367 -9.23 1.76 -27.28
C ILE A 367 -7.73 1.56 -27.07
N VAL A 368 -6.98 1.24 -28.13
CA VAL A 368 -5.51 1.13 -28.08
C VAL A 368 -4.90 2.39 -28.68
N PRO A 369 -4.35 3.31 -27.85
CA PRO A 369 -3.81 4.56 -28.34
C PRO A 369 -2.49 4.37 -29.08
N GLU A 370 -2.24 5.21 -30.06
CA GLU A 370 -0.91 5.42 -30.64
C GLU A 370 0.00 6.18 -29.67
N LYS A 371 1.31 6.12 -29.90
CA LYS A 371 2.27 6.80 -29.02
C LYS A 371 2.05 8.33 -29.01
N GLY A 372 1.63 8.84 -27.85
CA GLY A 372 1.39 10.26 -27.65
C GLY A 372 0.05 10.77 -28.21
N GLN A 373 -0.85 9.88 -28.62
CA GLN A 373 -2.19 10.22 -29.05
C GLN A 373 -2.96 10.92 -27.91
N LYS A 374 -3.66 11.95 -28.26
CA LYS A 374 -4.49 12.74 -27.32
C LYS A 374 -5.95 12.41 -27.52
N PHE A 375 -6.63 12.33 -26.40
CA PHE A 375 -8.08 12.17 -26.34
C PHE A 375 -8.68 13.32 -25.52
N THR A 376 -9.94 13.61 -25.79
CA THR A 376 -10.74 14.54 -24.99
C THR A 376 -11.98 13.82 -24.52
N ILE A 377 -12.23 13.83 -23.20
CA ILE A 377 -13.54 13.48 -22.69
C ILE A 377 -14.40 14.72 -22.62
N GLU A 378 -15.61 14.63 -23.16
CA GLU A 378 -16.65 15.65 -23.10
C GLU A 378 -17.80 15.15 -22.23
N VAL A 379 -18.29 16.02 -21.38
CA VAL A 379 -19.44 15.80 -20.52
C VAL A 379 -20.39 16.96 -20.71
N THR A 380 -21.52 16.72 -21.35
CA THR A 380 -22.54 17.75 -21.61
C THR A 380 -23.79 17.51 -20.76
N ASN A 381 -24.27 18.51 -20.07
CA ASN A 381 -25.52 18.41 -19.32
C ASN A 381 -26.69 18.71 -20.29
N GLU A 382 -27.52 17.71 -20.59
CA GLU A 382 -28.65 17.84 -21.50
C GLU A 382 -29.96 18.22 -20.77
N ASP A 383 -30.08 17.89 -19.49
CA ASP A 383 -31.31 18.06 -18.72
C ASP A 383 -31.09 18.90 -17.46
N GLY A 384 -31.73 20.08 -17.41
CA GLY A 384 -31.44 21.17 -16.47
C GLY A 384 -31.61 20.95 -14.99
N ASP A 385 -32.02 19.78 -14.55
CA ASP A 385 -32.43 19.55 -13.16
C ASP A 385 -31.32 18.87 -12.29
N THR A 386 -30.10 18.67 -12.82
CA THR A 386 -29.11 17.85 -12.14
C THR A 386 -27.86 18.61 -11.74
N SER A 387 -27.64 18.72 -10.43
CA SER A 387 -26.51 19.39 -9.82
C SER A 387 -25.34 18.44 -9.51
N GLY A 388 -24.79 17.76 -10.52
CA GLY A 388 -23.53 17.06 -10.37
C GLY A 388 -22.39 18.03 -10.05
N VAL A 389 -21.68 17.81 -8.95
CA VAL A 389 -20.52 18.62 -8.58
C VAL A 389 -19.24 17.93 -9.05
N TRP A 390 -18.67 18.46 -10.12
CA TRP A 390 -17.44 17.95 -10.73
C TRP A 390 -16.21 18.53 -10.02
N MET A 391 -15.24 17.68 -9.76
CA MET A 391 -14.06 18.07 -9.01
C MET A 391 -12.87 18.25 -9.92
N THR A 392 -12.35 19.48 -9.99
CA THR A 392 -11.00 19.73 -10.49
C THR A 392 -10.03 19.89 -9.34
N SER A 393 -8.80 19.53 -9.54
CA SER A 393 -7.75 19.75 -8.57
C SER A 393 -6.52 20.36 -9.20
N TYR A 394 -5.93 21.29 -8.45
CA TYR A 394 -4.63 21.84 -8.79
C TYR A 394 -3.56 20.92 -8.30
N THR A 395 -2.79 20.35 -9.21
CA THR A 395 -1.44 19.95 -8.89
C THR A 395 -0.53 20.39 -10.02
N ARG A 396 0.47 21.14 -9.69
CA ARG A 396 1.62 21.36 -10.56
C ARG A 396 2.48 20.10 -10.65
N SER A 397 2.19 19.08 -9.83
CA SER A 397 2.95 17.84 -9.77
C SER A 397 2.70 17.02 -11.03
N PHE A 398 3.79 16.77 -11.71
CA PHE A 398 4.01 15.79 -12.78
C PHE A 398 2.78 15.44 -13.59
N ARG A 399 2.61 16.21 -14.64
CA ARG A 399 1.64 15.98 -15.70
C ARG A 399 1.97 14.64 -16.37
N LEU A 400 1.41 13.56 -15.86
CA LEU A 400 1.23 12.35 -16.66
C LEU A 400 0.44 12.71 -17.93
N TYR A 401 -0.33 13.81 -17.87
CA TYR A 401 -1.09 14.36 -18.97
C TYR A 401 -0.91 15.87 -19.06
N ARG A 402 -0.58 16.35 -20.24
CA ARG A 402 -0.68 17.76 -20.59
C ARG A 402 -2.10 17.99 -21.13
N GLY A 403 -3.11 17.90 -20.29
CA GLY A 403 -4.48 18.12 -20.66
C GLY A 403 -4.96 19.49 -20.21
N ARG A 404 -5.97 20.00 -20.89
CA ARG A 404 -6.72 21.20 -20.50
C ARG A 404 -8.10 20.78 -20.06
N THR A 405 -8.60 21.41 -18.98
CA THR A 405 -10.00 21.34 -18.61
C THR A 405 -10.66 22.63 -19.06
N THR A 406 -11.79 22.52 -19.74
CA THR A 406 -12.58 23.70 -20.11
C THR A 406 -14.05 23.48 -19.75
N ILE A 407 -14.77 24.58 -19.52
CA ILE A 407 -16.25 24.62 -19.47
C ILE A 407 -16.69 25.61 -20.53
N ASN A 408 -17.47 25.14 -21.47
CA ASN A 408 -17.91 25.93 -22.64
C ASN A 408 -16.76 26.57 -23.44
N GLY A 409 -15.60 25.89 -23.49
CA GLY A 409 -14.40 26.40 -24.14
C GLY A 409 -13.52 27.28 -23.26
N ASP A 410 -14.04 27.82 -22.17
CA ASP A 410 -13.26 28.60 -21.21
C ASP A 410 -12.43 27.74 -20.31
N ARG A 411 -11.14 28.07 -20.19
CA ARG A 411 -10.20 27.30 -19.40
C ARG A 411 -10.49 27.41 -17.91
N VAL A 412 -10.76 26.28 -17.28
CA VAL A 412 -10.85 26.18 -15.82
C VAL A 412 -9.48 25.94 -15.21
N ASN A 413 -9.30 26.43 -14.02
CA ASN A 413 -8.11 26.14 -13.25
C ASN A 413 -8.11 24.68 -12.74
N GLY A 414 -7.01 23.98 -12.92
CA GLY A 414 -6.88 22.58 -12.54
C GLY A 414 -7.24 21.60 -13.66
N ASN A 415 -7.23 20.33 -13.32
CA ASN A 415 -7.63 19.24 -14.20
C ASN A 415 -8.74 18.44 -13.54
N LEU A 416 -9.68 17.94 -14.32
CA LEU A 416 -10.71 17.04 -13.85
C LEU A 416 -10.08 15.80 -13.22
N ASN A 417 -10.62 15.36 -12.10
CA ASN A 417 -10.18 14.13 -11.45
C ASN A 417 -10.67 12.92 -12.26
N ILE A 418 -9.80 12.38 -13.07
CA ILE A 418 -10.08 11.29 -13.99
C ILE A 418 -9.08 10.13 -13.75
N ILE A 419 -9.59 8.93 -13.78
CA ILE A 419 -8.81 7.70 -13.78
C ILE A 419 -9.12 6.99 -15.09
N VAL A 420 -8.07 6.68 -15.85
CA VAL A 420 -8.17 5.91 -17.09
C VAL A 420 -7.54 4.57 -16.86
N ASP A 421 -8.28 3.49 -17.04
CA ASP A 421 -7.80 2.15 -16.80
C ASP A 421 -8.36 1.12 -17.80
N LYS A 422 -7.79 -0.08 -17.75
CA LYS A 422 -8.30 -1.24 -18.46
C LYS A 422 -8.90 -2.20 -17.44
N VAL A 423 -10.19 -2.40 -17.53
CA VAL A 423 -10.97 -3.34 -16.71
C VAL A 423 -11.24 -4.59 -17.52
N LYS A 424 -11.19 -5.77 -16.88
CA LYS A 424 -11.57 -7.05 -17.49
C LYS A 424 -13.07 -7.19 -17.57
#